data_e2da47a3780904a389488a43a1a4c5e7
#
_entry.id   e2da47a3780904a389488a43a1a4c5e7
#
_cell.length_a   1.000
_cell.length_b   1.000
_cell.length_c   1.000
_cell.angle_alpha   90.00
_cell.angle_beta   90.00
_cell.angle_gamma   90.00
#
_symmetry.space_group_name_H-M   'P 1'
#
loop_
_entity.id
_entity.type
_entity.pdbx_description
1 polymer ?
#
loop_
_entity_poly.entity_id
_entity_poly.type
_entity_poly.pdbx_seq_one_letter_code
_entity_poly.pdbx_strand_id
1 'polypeptide(L)'
;MLKIFVGFDDRQIISFTTLVASIYDTASKPVAVSPLVLETLPITRRGLTPFTFSRFLVPWLCDFQGAAIFMDADMLFVSDVCELEESISDEYAVSVVKSLEKFEQTSFMLINCEHPAHRRLTPEFVQDSQIDFHGLEWVDESEIGDLDPKWNQLVGYQDIDPTQGNLHYTMGIPAFAETSTSAGADCWRSIAKRAMSAEPWAEIMGPSVHVVNVEGVKFPKYVWDFEQQRPKPEHLELVNTLVLKRREQLKAAGS
;
A
#
# COMPACT_ATOMS: atom_id res chain seq x y z
N MET A 1 14.26 -2.88 8.11
CA MET A 1 13.19 -2.36 7.21
C MET A 1 11.93 -3.15 7.51
N LEU A 2 10.86 -2.45 7.89
CA LEU A 2 9.58 -3.07 8.23
C LEU A 2 8.96 -3.70 6.98
N LYS A 3 8.53 -4.96 7.10
CA LYS A 3 7.82 -5.69 6.04
C LYS A 3 6.33 -5.62 6.29
N ILE A 4 5.56 -5.26 5.29
CA ILE A 4 4.11 -5.11 5.38
C ILE A 4 3.47 -5.99 4.31
N PHE A 5 2.67 -6.95 4.73
CA PHE A 5 1.91 -7.82 3.85
C PHE A 5 0.45 -7.38 3.84
N VAL A 6 -0.09 -7.15 2.67
CA VAL A 6 -1.46 -6.69 2.48
C VAL A 6 -2.28 -7.77 1.80
N GLY A 7 -3.43 -8.10 2.36
CA GLY A 7 -4.39 -8.99 1.72
C GLY A 7 -4.79 -8.47 0.34
N PHE A 8 -4.67 -9.28 -0.71
CA PHE A 8 -4.96 -8.85 -2.07
C PHE A 8 -6.20 -9.56 -2.64
N ASP A 9 -7.11 -8.75 -3.17
CA ASP A 9 -8.26 -9.22 -3.94
C ASP A 9 -8.33 -8.38 -5.22
N ASP A 10 -8.28 -9.02 -6.38
CA ASP A 10 -8.30 -8.37 -7.71
C ASP A 10 -9.59 -7.59 -7.98
N ARG A 11 -10.66 -7.91 -7.26
CA ARG A 11 -11.94 -7.17 -7.30
C ARG A 11 -11.85 -5.81 -6.60
N GLN A 12 -10.83 -5.59 -5.75
CA GLN A 12 -10.69 -4.42 -4.89
C GLN A 12 -9.33 -3.72 -5.04
N ILE A 13 -8.78 -3.65 -6.24
CA ILE A 13 -7.48 -3.01 -6.52
C ILE A 13 -7.42 -1.57 -5.99
N ILE A 14 -8.55 -0.85 -6.04
CA ILE A 14 -8.63 0.53 -5.53
C ILE A 14 -8.32 0.61 -4.03
N SER A 15 -8.82 -0.35 -3.23
CA SER A 15 -8.54 -0.43 -1.78
C SER A 15 -7.04 -0.60 -1.55
N PHE A 16 -6.47 -1.65 -2.14
CA PHE A 16 -5.04 -1.95 -2.03
C PHE A 16 -4.16 -0.75 -2.44
N THR A 17 -4.44 -0.14 -3.60
CA THR A 17 -3.64 0.98 -4.11
C THR A 17 -3.72 2.20 -3.19
N THR A 18 -4.91 2.50 -2.66
CA THR A 18 -5.12 3.63 -1.74
C THR A 18 -4.42 3.39 -0.40
N LEU A 19 -4.52 2.18 0.15
CA LEU A 19 -3.82 1.79 1.37
C LEU A 19 -2.31 1.94 1.20
N VAL A 20 -1.73 1.37 0.14
CA VAL A 20 -0.28 1.45 -0.11
C VAL A 20 0.19 2.91 -0.24
N ALA A 21 -0.58 3.74 -0.94
CA ALA A 21 -0.28 5.17 -1.05
C ALA A 21 -0.32 5.87 0.31
N SER A 22 -1.31 5.55 1.17
CA SER A 22 -1.40 6.14 2.52
C SER A 22 -0.23 5.74 3.42
N ILE A 23 0.23 4.49 3.32
CA ILE A 23 1.41 4.02 4.05
C ILE A 23 2.66 4.82 3.63
N TYR A 24 2.88 4.98 2.32
CA TYR A 24 4.06 5.73 1.85
C TYR A 24 3.99 7.23 2.15
N ASP A 25 2.78 7.79 2.24
CA ASP A 25 2.61 9.20 2.62
C ASP A 25 2.97 9.47 4.09
N THR A 26 2.78 8.49 4.96
CA THR A 26 2.93 8.65 6.41
C THR A 26 4.22 8.04 6.97
N ALA A 27 4.84 7.10 6.26
CA ALA A 27 6.02 6.39 6.74
C ALA A 27 7.26 7.30 6.89
N SER A 28 7.82 7.37 8.08
CA SER A 28 9.07 8.11 8.38
C SER A 28 10.36 7.40 7.97
N LYS A 29 10.27 6.10 7.66
CA LYS A 29 11.39 5.24 7.25
C LYS A 29 11.02 4.40 6.03
N PRO A 30 11.99 3.86 5.28
CA PRO A 30 11.71 2.91 4.21
C PRO A 30 10.97 1.68 4.70
N VAL A 31 9.85 1.35 4.05
CA VAL A 31 9.04 0.15 4.29
C VAL A 31 8.93 -0.69 3.03
N ALA A 32 8.75 -2.00 3.17
CA ALA A 32 8.49 -2.91 2.06
C ALA A 32 7.05 -3.39 2.12
N VAL A 33 6.24 -3.04 1.12
CA VAL A 33 4.84 -3.49 1.02
C VAL A 33 4.73 -4.58 -0.03
N SER A 34 4.14 -5.72 0.34
CA SER A 34 3.96 -6.89 -0.52
C SER A 34 2.50 -7.34 -0.54
N PRO A 35 1.85 -7.45 -1.72
CA PRO A 35 0.52 -8.04 -1.80
C PRO A 35 0.57 -9.56 -1.57
N LEU A 36 -0.39 -10.10 -0.79
CA LEU A 36 -0.62 -11.55 -0.69
C LEU A 36 -1.57 -12.00 -1.81
N VAL A 37 -1.02 -12.29 -2.96
CA VAL A 37 -1.76 -12.79 -4.14
C VAL A 37 -1.84 -14.29 -4.03
N LEU A 38 -3.03 -14.84 -3.75
CA LEU A 38 -3.23 -16.26 -3.46
C LEU A 38 -2.67 -17.18 -4.55
N GLU A 39 -2.83 -16.82 -5.81
CA GLU A 39 -2.38 -17.59 -6.97
C GLU A 39 -0.85 -17.74 -7.07
N THR A 40 -0.11 -16.92 -6.33
CA THR A 40 1.37 -16.99 -6.24
C THR A 40 1.87 -17.74 -5.01
N LEU A 41 0.96 -18.16 -4.13
CA LEU A 41 1.28 -18.84 -2.88
C LEU A 41 1.08 -20.36 -2.99
N PRO A 42 1.80 -21.15 -2.20
CA PRO A 42 1.73 -22.62 -2.26
C PRO A 42 0.51 -23.21 -1.52
N ILE A 43 -0.60 -22.48 -1.47
CA ILE A 43 -1.90 -22.93 -0.94
C ILE A 43 -3.01 -22.53 -1.90
N THR A 44 -4.13 -23.27 -1.82
CA THR A 44 -5.35 -23.00 -2.59
C THR A 44 -6.55 -22.72 -1.69
N ARG A 45 -6.37 -22.83 -0.37
CA ARG A 45 -7.44 -22.65 0.62
C ARG A 45 -7.95 -21.22 0.56
N ARG A 46 -9.26 -21.10 0.35
CA ARG A 46 -10.00 -19.83 0.29
C ARG A 46 -11.00 -19.74 1.44
N GLY A 47 -11.30 -18.52 1.84
CA GLY A 47 -12.43 -18.20 2.71
C GLY A 47 -13.32 -17.17 2.03
N LEU A 48 -13.80 -16.18 2.81
CA LEU A 48 -14.60 -15.06 2.31
C LEU A 48 -13.83 -14.25 1.26
N THR A 49 -12.54 -14.06 1.50
CA THR A 49 -11.59 -13.38 0.59
C THR A 49 -10.47 -14.35 0.17
N PRO A 50 -9.74 -14.06 -0.92
CA PRO A 50 -8.56 -14.86 -1.30
C PRO A 50 -7.52 -14.93 -0.18
N PHE A 51 -7.39 -13.88 0.62
CA PHE A 51 -6.38 -13.78 1.68
C PHE A 51 -6.85 -14.22 3.07
N THR A 52 -8.06 -14.77 3.21
CA THR A 52 -8.59 -15.25 4.51
C THR A 52 -7.60 -16.16 5.24
N PHE A 53 -6.97 -17.10 4.53
CA PHE A 53 -6.01 -18.02 5.13
C PHE A 53 -4.55 -17.68 4.81
N SER A 54 -4.26 -17.07 3.67
CA SER A 54 -2.88 -16.75 3.28
C SER A 54 -2.20 -15.74 4.21
N ARG A 55 -2.98 -14.94 4.97
CA ARG A 55 -2.44 -14.04 6.01
C ARG A 55 -1.59 -14.75 7.06
N PHE A 56 -1.90 -16.01 7.35
CA PHE A 56 -1.18 -16.82 8.33
C PHE A 56 0.13 -17.41 7.79
N LEU A 57 0.42 -17.24 6.50
CA LEU A 57 1.73 -17.59 5.91
C LEU A 57 2.79 -16.50 6.08
N VAL A 58 2.47 -15.34 6.64
CA VAL A 58 3.44 -14.23 6.76
C VAL A 58 4.74 -14.65 7.46
N PRO A 59 4.74 -15.40 8.58
CA PRO A 59 5.98 -15.89 9.19
C PRO A 59 6.80 -16.79 8.26
N TRP A 60 6.14 -17.68 7.52
CA TRP A 60 6.80 -18.56 6.55
C TRP A 60 7.40 -17.79 5.37
N LEU A 61 6.67 -16.80 4.85
CA LEU A 61 7.16 -15.89 3.79
C LEU A 61 8.36 -15.04 4.23
N CYS A 62 8.52 -14.85 5.53
CA CYS A 62 9.67 -14.18 6.13
C CYS A 62 10.82 -15.14 6.49
N ASP A 63 10.76 -16.42 6.08
CA ASP A 63 11.70 -17.46 6.52
C ASP A 63 11.77 -17.58 8.06
N PHE A 64 10.69 -17.23 8.74
CA PHE A 64 10.60 -17.15 10.20
C PHE A 64 11.66 -16.25 10.80
N GLN A 65 11.91 -15.08 10.19
CA GLN A 65 12.92 -14.12 10.62
C GLN A 65 12.36 -12.69 10.70
N GLY A 66 12.75 -11.97 11.76
CA GLY A 66 12.39 -10.59 12.02
C GLY A 66 10.92 -10.41 12.33
N ALA A 67 10.40 -9.22 12.06
CA ALA A 67 9.01 -8.88 12.30
C ALA A 67 8.33 -8.42 11.00
N ALA A 68 7.02 -8.57 10.95
CA ALA A 68 6.19 -8.14 9.83
C ALA A 68 4.81 -7.68 10.31
N ILE A 69 4.13 -6.90 9.48
CA ILE A 69 2.73 -6.56 9.66
C ILE A 69 1.92 -7.27 8.58
N PHE A 70 0.79 -7.86 8.98
CA PHE A 70 -0.29 -8.19 8.06
C PHE A 70 -1.44 -7.19 8.25
N MET A 71 -2.08 -6.80 7.14
CA MET A 71 -3.32 -6.01 7.17
C MET A 71 -4.24 -6.31 6.00
N ASP A 72 -5.54 -6.09 6.22
CA ASP A 72 -6.53 -6.15 5.15
C ASP A 72 -6.41 -4.91 4.24
N ALA A 73 -6.87 -5.01 2.98
CA ALA A 73 -6.67 -3.95 2.00
C ALA A 73 -7.60 -2.74 2.16
N ASP A 74 -8.70 -2.89 2.88
CA ASP A 74 -9.72 -1.86 3.09
C ASP A 74 -9.42 -0.93 4.27
N MET A 75 -8.14 -0.62 4.44
CA MET A 75 -7.63 0.26 5.49
C MET A 75 -7.06 1.56 4.93
N LEU A 76 -6.84 2.53 5.83
CA LEU A 76 -6.22 3.82 5.52
C LEU A 76 -5.32 4.26 6.68
N PHE A 77 -4.04 4.38 6.43
CA PHE A 77 -3.10 4.94 7.41
C PHE A 77 -3.18 6.47 7.43
N VAL A 78 -3.29 7.01 8.65
CA VAL A 78 -3.25 8.46 8.93
C VAL A 78 -2.15 8.79 9.96
N SER A 79 -1.49 7.78 10.53
CA SER A 79 -0.26 7.90 11.34
C SER A 79 0.88 7.13 10.70
N ASP A 80 2.09 7.36 11.21
CA ASP A 80 3.29 6.67 10.75
C ASP A 80 3.26 5.19 11.15
N VAL A 81 3.22 4.31 10.16
CA VAL A 81 3.27 2.86 10.38
C VAL A 81 4.55 2.40 11.11
N CYS A 82 5.63 3.19 11.02
CA CYS A 82 6.90 2.87 11.68
C CYS A 82 6.85 3.00 13.21
N GLU A 83 5.84 3.67 13.78
CA GLU A 83 5.60 3.67 15.23
C GLU A 83 5.38 2.25 15.78
N LEU A 84 4.87 1.33 14.95
CA LEU A 84 4.65 -0.06 15.35
C LEU A 84 5.95 -0.84 15.62
N GLU A 85 7.10 -0.37 15.16
CA GLU A 85 8.39 -0.99 15.50
C GLU A 85 8.64 -1.00 17.02
N GLU A 86 8.11 -0.02 17.75
CA GLU A 86 8.22 0.07 19.20
C GLU A 86 7.37 -0.96 19.96
N SER A 87 6.37 -1.53 19.29
CA SER A 87 5.47 -2.57 19.83
C SER A 87 5.96 -4.00 19.54
N ILE A 88 7.08 -4.14 18.82
CA ILE A 88 7.69 -5.46 18.58
C ILE A 88 8.33 -5.94 19.88
N SER A 89 7.97 -7.14 20.32
CA SER A 89 8.48 -7.76 21.54
C SER A 89 8.82 -9.23 21.31
N ASP A 90 9.84 -9.71 21.97
CA ASP A 90 10.19 -11.15 21.97
C ASP A 90 9.21 -11.99 22.81
N GLU A 91 8.43 -11.35 23.66
CA GLU A 91 7.43 -11.99 24.53
C GLU A 91 6.19 -12.45 23.73
N TYR A 92 5.84 -11.70 22.65
CA TYR A 92 4.61 -11.97 21.90
C TYR A 92 4.92 -12.53 20.51
N ALA A 93 4.21 -13.60 20.17
CA ALA A 93 4.24 -14.16 18.82
C ALA A 93 3.51 -13.23 17.84
N VAL A 94 2.36 -12.74 18.24
CA VAL A 94 1.51 -11.85 17.46
C VAL A 94 0.86 -10.83 18.39
N SER A 95 0.82 -9.57 17.97
CA SER A 95 0.09 -8.52 18.66
C SER A 95 -1.07 -8.03 17.80
N VAL A 96 -2.25 -7.91 18.44
CA VAL A 96 -3.52 -7.52 17.82
C VAL A 96 -4.25 -6.54 18.70
N VAL A 97 -5.26 -5.84 18.20
CA VAL A 97 -6.16 -5.04 19.04
C VAL A 97 -7.14 -5.97 19.75
N LYS A 98 -6.82 -6.37 20.99
CA LYS A 98 -7.57 -7.40 21.74
C LYS A 98 -9.01 -7.00 22.09
N SER A 99 -9.33 -5.70 22.09
CA SER A 99 -10.68 -5.21 22.37
C SER A 99 -11.69 -5.54 21.25
N LEU A 100 -11.21 -5.99 20.08
CA LEU A 100 -12.04 -6.37 18.95
C LEU A 100 -12.48 -7.84 19.01
N GLU A 101 -13.54 -8.18 18.27
CA GLU A 101 -13.92 -9.56 18.03
C GLU A 101 -12.77 -10.34 17.35
N LYS A 102 -12.66 -11.63 17.64
CA LYS A 102 -11.54 -12.48 17.19
C LYS A 102 -11.29 -12.41 15.67
N PHE A 103 -12.35 -12.39 14.87
CA PHE A 103 -12.22 -12.27 13.43
C PHE A 103 -11.57 -10.94 13.02
N GLU A 104 -11.99 -9.83 13.64
CA GLU A 104 -11.45 -8.50 13.35
C GLU A 104 -10.03 -8.31 13.90
N GLN A 105 -9.64 -9.04 14.94
CA GLN A 105 -8.28 -9.02 15.46
C GLN A 105 -7.26 -9.40 14.38
N THR A 106 -7.58 -10.42 13.56
CA THR A 106 -6.66 -10.92 12.54
C THR A 106 -6.66 -10.11 11.25
N SER A 107 -7.49 -9.08 11.13
CA SER A 107 -7.44 -8.13 10.01
C SER A 107 -6.21 -7.21 10.07
N PHE A 108 -5.66 -7.03 11.28
CA PHE A 108 -4.42 -6.28 11.51
C PHE A 108 -3.57 -6.99 12.56
N MET A 109 -2.41 -7.47 12.17
CA MET A 109 -1.50 -8.23 13.03
C MET A 109 -0.07 -7.68 12.93
N LEU A 110 0.54 -7.38 14.07
CA LEU A 110 1.99 -7.21 14.18
C LEU A 110 2.59 -8.55 14.59
N ILE A 111 3.44 -9.11 13.78
CA ILE A 111 3.90 -10.51 13.90
C ILE A 111 5.41 -10.53 14.16
N ASN A 112 5.82 -11.11 15.27
CA ASN A 112 7.22 -11.51 15.49
C ASN A 112 7.46 -12.83 14.77
N CYS A 113 7.92 -12.78 13.52
CA CYS A 113 8.09 -13.98 12.68
C CYS A 113 9.10 -14.98 13.26
N GLU A 114 10.02 -14.55 14.15
CA GLU A 114 11.04 -15.41 14.78
C GLU A 114 10.47 -16.26 15.91
N HIS A 115 9.30 -15.87 16.45
CA HIS A 115 8.73 -16.55 17.60
C HIS A 115 8.47 -18.04 17.32
N PRO A 116 8.85 -18.96 18.23
CA PRO A 116 8.77 -20.41 17.99
C PRO A 116 7.37 -20.93 17.65
N ALA A 117 6.31 -20.31 18.19
CA ALA A 117 4.93 -20.67 17.91
C ALA A 117 4.59 -20.64 16.40
N HIS A 118 5.27 -19.79 15.63
CA HIS A 118 5.02 -19.67 14.19
C HIS A 118 5.61 -20.80 13.35
N ARG A 119 6.55 -21.62 13.88
CA ARG A 119 7.21 -22.68 13.11
C ARG A 119 6.23 -23.70 12.51
N ARG A 120 5.04 -23.81 13.09
CA ARG A 120 3.97 -24.68 12.58
C ARG A 120 3.18 -24.07 11.41
N LEU A 121 3.25 -22.77 11.18
CA LEU A 121 2.52 -22.08 10.11
C LEU A 121 3.19 -22.30 8.74
N THR A 122 3.30 -23.57 8.35
CA THR A 122 3.76 -23.97 7.00
C THR A 122 2.59 -23.95 6.01
N PRO A 123 2.87 -23.91 4.70
CA PRO A 123 1.80 -24.01 3.70
C PRO A 123 0.88 -25.21 3.89
N GLU A 124 1.43 -26.39 4.19
CA GLU A 124 0.66 -27.61 4.42
C GLU A 124 -0.24 -27.48 5.63
N PHE A 125 0.28 -26.91 6.72
CA PHE A 125 -0.51 -26.72 7.93
C PHE A 125 -1.63 -25.70 7.71
N VAL A 126 -1.37 -24.59 7.05
CA VAL A 126 -2.41 -23.59 6.75
C VAL A 126 -3.44 -24.13 5.76
N GLN A 127 -3.00 -24.95 4.79
CA GLN A 127 -3.90 -25.59 3.83
C GLN A 127 -4.88 -26.59 4.49
N ASP A 128 -4.41 -27.45 5.40
CA ASP A 128 -5.15 -28.65 5.79
C ASP A 128 -5.66 -28.62 7.23
N SER A 129 -5.10 -27.76 8.10
CA SER A 129 -5.50 -27.70 9.52
C SER A 129 -6.95 -27.22 9.69
N GLN A 130 -7.60 -27.78 10.72
CA GLN A 130 -8.98 -27.43 11.08
C GLN A 130 -9.06 -26.52 12.32
N ILE A 131 -7.94 -26.00 12.81
CA ILE A 131 -7.94 -25.06 13.93
C ILE A 131 -8.66 -23.76 13.54
N ASP A 132 -9.15 -23.03 14.53
CA ASP A 132 -9.64 -21.67 14.33
C ASP A 132 -8.45 -20.70 14.22
N PHE A 133 -8.03 -20.44 12.98
CA PHE A 133 -6.97 -19.46 12.73
C PHE A 133 -7.37 -18.04 13.16
N HIS A 134 -8.62 -17.66 12.98
CA HIS A 134 -9.08 -16.33 13.41
C HIS A 134 -9.24 -16.25 14.93
N GLY A 135 -9.43 -17.39 15.60
CA GLY A 135 -9.33 -17.50 17.06
C GLY A 135 -7.92 -17.46 17.61
N LEU A 136 -6.89 -17.38 16.72
CA LEU A 136 -5.46 -17.41 17.09
C LEU A 136 -5.02 -18.72 17.77
N GLU A 137 -5.69 -19.87 17.47
CA GLU A 137 -5.45 -21.14 18.14
C GLU A 137 -4.08 -21.79 17.87
N TRP A 138 -3.23 -21.18 17.03
CA TRP A 138 -1.85 -21.66 16.83
C TRP A 138 -0.86 -21.12 17.86
N VAL A 139 -1.25 -20.15 18.70
CA VAL A 139 -0.44 -19.53 19.76
C VAL A 139 -1.14 -19.65 21.11
N ASP A 140 -0.38 -19.65 22.19
CA ASP A 140 -0.94 -19.56 23.54
C ASP A 140 -1.45 -18.15 23.82
N GLU A 141 -2.52 -18.01 24.61
CA GLU A 141 -3.13 -16.69 24.94
C GLU A 141 -2.11 -15.72 25.57
N SER A 142 -1.14 -16.24 26.32
CA SER A 142 -0.05 -15.45 26.94
C SER A 142 0.96 -14.91 25.93
N GLU A 143 1.01 -15.49 24.73
CA GLU A 143 1.92 -15.08 23.64
C GLU A 143 1.26 -14.08 22.67
N ILE A 144 0.01 -13.66 22.96
CA ILE A 144 -0.71 -12.66 22.18
C ILE A 144 -0.56 -11.29 22.86
N GLY A 145 0.08 -10.34 22.19
CA GLY A 145 0.22 -8.95 22.63
C GLY A 145 -1.05 -8.13 22.36
N ASP A 146 -1.18 -7.01 23.08
CA ASP A 146 -2.27 -6.04 22.87
C ASP A 146 -1.73 -4.78 22.21
N LEU A 147 -2.32 -4.38 21.10
CA LEU A 147 -2.03 -3.13 20.39
C LEU A 147 -2.99 -2.03 20.80
N ASP A 148 -2.51 -0.79 20.74
CA ASP A 148 -3.37 0.38 20.89
C ASP A 148 -4.53 0.31 19.89
N PRO A 149 -5.79 0.50 20.33
CA PRO A 149 -6.97 0.47 19.48
C PRO A 149 -6.89 1.38 18.25
N LYS A 150 -6.07 2.43 18.28
CA LYS A 150 -5.85 3.31 17.11
C LYS A 150 -5.37 2.55 15.86
N TRP A 151 -4.74 1.39 16.00
CA TRP A 151 -4.17 0.63 14.88
C TRP A 151 -5.17 -0.21 14.09
N ASN A 152 -6.39 -0.40 14.62
CA ASN A 152 -7.46 -1.09 13.88
C ASN A 152 -8.83 -0.49 14.23
N GLN A 153 -9.07 0.75 13.82
CA GLN A 153 -10.29 1.49 14.10
C GLN A 153 -11.39 1.09 13.11
N LEU A 154 -12.38 0.32 13.56
CA LEU A 154 -13.49 -0.17 12.72
C LEU A 154 -14.49 0.97 12.43
N VAL A 155 -14.39 1.54 11.23
CA VAL A 155 -15.23 2.65 10.79
C VAL A 155 -16.70 2.22 10.69
N GLY A 156 -17.56 2.88 11.44
CA GLY A 156 -19.00 2.61 11.48
C GLY A 156 -19.46 1.63 12.56
N TYR A 157 -18.51 0.97 13.27
CA TYR A 157 -18.83 0.05 14.36
C TYR A 157 -18.53 0.62 15.75
N GLN A 158 -17.61 1.56 15.83
CA GLN A 158 -17.15 2.14 17.09
C GLN A 158 -16.88 3.64 16.95
N ASP A 159 -16.76 4.34 18.08
CA ASP A 159 -16.22 5.69 18.09
C ASP A 159 -14.75 5.66 17.71
N ILE A 160 -14.36 6.45 16.73
CA ILE A 160 -13.00 6.48 16.18
C ILE A 160 -12.46 7.91 16.15
N ASP A 161 -11.13 8.03 16.16
CA ASP A 161 -10.44 9.26 15.83
C ASP A 161 -9.86 9.18 14.40
N PRO A 162 -10.48 9.84 13.41
CA PRO A 162 -10.04 9.75 12.03
C PRO A 162 -8.74 10.51 11.75
N THR A 163 -8.11 11.12 12.76
CA THR A 163 -6.87 11.90 12.63
C THR A 163 -5.62 11.12 13.05
N GLN A 164 -5.77 9.91 13.57
CA GLN A 164 -4.65 9.08 14.04
C GLN A 164 -4.81 7.59 13.72
N GLY A 165 -3.69 6.88 13.70
CA GLY A 165 -3.64 5.43 13.57
C GLY A 165 -3.99 4.92 12.19
N ASN A 166 -4.87 3.92 12.14
CA ASN A 166 -5.28 3.22 10.95
C ASN A 166 -6.80 3.03 10.95
N LEU A 167 -7.47 3.52 9.92
CA LEU A 167 -8.93 3.40 9.73
C LEU A 167 -9.23 2.12 8.93
N HIS A 168 -10.15 1.28 9.42
CA HIS A 168 -10.56 0.05 8.78
C HIS A 168 -12.01 0.13 8.31
N TYR A 169 -12.22 0.12 6.99
CA TYR A 169 -13.53 0.29 6.35
C TYR A 169 -14.25 -1.05 6.15
N THR A 170 -14.39 -1.83 7.22
CA THR A 170 -14.98 -3.19 7.18
C THR A 170 -16.43 -3.21 6.65
N MET A 171 -17.16 -2.08 6.70
CA MET A 171 -18.48 -1.94 6.07
C MET A 171 -18.43 -1.55 4.59
N GLY A 172 -17.24 -1.36 4.04
CA GLY A 172 -17.00 -0.92 2.67
C GLY A 172 -16.27 0.42 2.60
N ILE A 173 -15.36 0.49 1.66
CA ILE A 173 -14.52 1.67 1.42
C ILE A 173 -15.34 2.88 0.94
N PRO A 174 -14.86 4.11 1.10
CA PRO A 174 -15.56 5.35 0.70
C PRO A 174 -15.80 5.52 -0.81
N ALA A 175 -15.48 4.53 -1.63
CA ALA A 175 -15.83 4.48 -3.04
C ALA A 175 -17.30 4.08 -3.29
N PHE A 176 -17.95 3.42 -2.32
CA PHE A 176 -19.36 3.05 -2.43
C PHE A 176 -20.27 4.19 -1.99
N ALA A 177 -21.47 4.28 -2.58
CA ALA A 177 -22.43 5.32 -2.26
C ALA A 177 -22.84 5.31 -0.78
N GLU A 178 -23.01 4.10 -0.22
CA GLU A 178 -23.47 3.84 1.15
C GLU A 178 -22.45 4.28 2.21
N THR A 179 -21.17 4.23 1.87
CA THR A 179 -20.05 4.57 2.78
C THR A 179 -19.33 5.86 2.40
N SER A 180 -19.86 6.59 1.41
CA SER A 180 -19.23 7.80 0.87
C SER A 180 -19.06 8.95 1.87
N THR A 181 -19.79 8.93 2.98
CA THR A 181 -19.73 9.93 4.05
C THR A 181 -19.12 9.39 5.35
N SER A 182 -18.53 8.18 5.32
CA SER A 182 -17.89 7.60 6.50
C SER A 182 -16.71 8.44 6.99
N ALA A 183 -16.31 8.23 8.24
CA ALA A 183 -15.18 8.95 8.81
C ALA A 183 -13.91 8.75 7.97
N GLY A 184 -13.13 9.81 7.76
CA GLY A 184 -11.92 9.78 6.92
C GLY A 184 -12.16 9.67 5.40
N ALA A 185 -13.42 9.66 4.93
CA ALA A 185 -13.75 9.46 3.52
C ALA A 185 -13.12 10.50 2.57
N ASP A 186 -13.02 11.76 2.99
CA ASP A 186 -12.39 12.80 2.16
C ASP A 186 -10.89 12.58 2.01
N CYS A 187 -10.22 12.17 3.08
CA CYS A 187 -8.80 11.77 3.06
C CYS A 187 -8.61 10.57 2.13
N TRP A 188 -9.41 9.52 2.31
CA TRP A 188 -9.38 8.32 1.48
C TRP A 188 -9.53 8.66 -0.01
N ARG A 189 -10.56 9.45 -0.38
CA ARG A 189 -10.79 9.86 -1.78
C ARG A 189 -9.67 10.71 -2.36
N SER A 190 -9.09 11.60 -1.55
CA SER A 190 -7.95 12.42 -1.98
C SER A 190 -6.74 11.55 -2.34
N ILE A 191 -6.42 10.56 -1.49
CA ILE A 191 -5.32 9.63 -1.73
C ILE A 191 -5.64 8.72 -2.92
N ALA A 192 -6.84 8.15 -2.99
CA ALA A 192 -7.27 7.30 -4.10
C ALA A 192 -7.20 8.04 -5.45
N LYS A 193 -7.68 9.29 -5.50
CA LYS A 193 -7.60 10.12 -6.70
C LYS A 193 -6.14 10.31 -7.14
N ARG A 194 -5.26 10.66 -6.23
CA ARG A 194 -3.84 10.87 -6.54
C ARG A 194 -3.13 9.58 -6.97
N ALA A 195 -3.40 8.47 -6.29
CA ALA A 195 -2.76 7.18 -6.57
C ALA A 195 -3.18 6.56 -7.91
N MET A 196 -4.41 6.85 -8.35
CA MET A 196 -5.00 6.26 -9.55
C MET A 196 -5.43 7.30 -10.58
N SER A 197 -4.93 8.55 -10.49
CA SER A 197 -5.34 9.61 -11.38
C SER A 197 -5.01 9.28 -12.84
N ALA A 198 -6.01 9.43 -13.71
CA ALA A 198 -5.85 9.46 -15.16
C ALA A 198 -5.55 10.87 -15.68
N GLU A 199 -5.35 11.86 -14.80
CA GLU A 199 -5.00 13.21 -15.18
C GLU A 199 -3.67 13.24 -15.94
N PRO A 200 -3.48 14.19 -16.84
CA PRO A 200 -2.25 14.29 -17.59
C PRO A 200 -1.05 14.36 -16.64
N TRP A 201 -0.05 13.58 -16.97
CA TRP A 201 1.19 13.50 -16.19
C TRP A 201 1.80 14.89 -15.88
N ALA A 202 1.65 15.83 -16.83
CA ALA A 202 2.13 17.21 -16.65
C ALA A 202 1.39 17.99 -15.55
N GLU A 203 0.13 17.67 -15.27
CA GLU A 203 -0.66 18.34 -14.21
C GLU A 203 -0.23 17.83 -12.83
N ILE A 204 0.12 16.55 -12.72
CA ILE A 204 0.53 15.92 -11.45
C ILE A 204 2.00 16.21 -11.15
N MET A 205 2.86 16.00 -12.13
CA MET A 205 4.32 16.05 -11.96
C MET A 205 4.93 17.39 -12.36
N GLY A 206 4.15 18.30 -12.92
CA GLY A 206 4.67 19.50 -13.54
C GLY A 206 5.45 19.22 -14.84
N PRO A 207 6.34 20.13 -15.24
CA PRO A 207 7.16 19.93 -16.43
C PRO A 207 8.02 18.68 -16.32
N SER A 208 8.06 17.87 -17.37
CA SER A 208 8.89 16.66 -17.37
C SER A 208 10.36 16.98 -17.07
N VAL A 209 10.91 16.29 -16.06
CA VAL A 209 12.32 16.40 -15.70
C VAL A 209 13.28 15.78 -16.73
N HIS A 210 12.75 15.08 -17.72
CA HIS A 210 13.51 14.35 -18.74
C HIS A 210 13.53 15.02 -20.11
N VAL A 211 12.73 16.08 -20.31
CA VAL A 211 12.63 16.76 -21.58
C VAL A 211 12.83 18.26 -21.45
N VAL A 212 13.30 18.87 -22.53
CA VAL A 212 13.33 20.30 -22.76
C VAL A 212 12.31 20.63 -23.85
N ASN A 213 11.48 21.65 -23.62
CA ASN A 213 10.53 22.11 -24.63
C ASN A 213 11.09 23.36 -25.31
N VAL A 214 11.31 23.25 -26.61
CA VAL A 214 11.75 24.38 -27.44
C VAL A 214 10.66 24.65 -28.48
N GLU A 215 9.91 25.71 -28.32
CA GLU A 215 8.84 26.17 -29.21
C GLU A 215 7.80 25.05 -29.53
N GLY A 216 7.41 24.30 -28.50
CA GLY A 216 6.42 23.22 -28.64
C GLY A 216 6.98 21.88 -29.14
N VAL A 217 8.29 21.80 -29.37
CA VAL A 217 8.98 20.53 -29.68
C VAL A 217 9.68 20.02 -28.42
N LYS A 218 9.40 18.77 -28.04
CA LYS A 218 10.01 18.14 -26.86
C LYS A 218 11.28 17.39 -27.25
N PHE A 219 12.36 17.67 -26.57
CA PHE A 219 13.67 17.03 -26.75
C PHE A 219 14.13 16.38 -25.45
N PRO A 220 14.79 15.21 -25.51
CA PRO A 220 15.47 14.65 -24.34
C PRO A 220 16.50 15.62 -23.76
N LYS A 221 16.62 15.64 -22.43
CA LYS A 221 17.56 16.55 -21.73
C LYS A 221 19.03 16.41 -22.19
N TYR A 222 19.43 15.22 -22.63
CA TYR A 222 20.82 15.00 -23.07
C TYR A 222 21.23 15.80 -24.30
N VAL A 223 20.28 16.31 -25.10
CA VAL A 223 20.56 17.16 -26.27
C VAL A 223 20.75 18.63 -25.92
N TRP A 224 20.53 19.01 -24.63
CA TRP A 224 20.50 20.41 -24.17
C TRP A 224 21.66 20.72 -23.23
N ASP A 225 22.26 21.87 -23.41
CA ASP A 225 23.22 22.49 -22.51
C ASP A 225 22.46 23.47 -21.59
N PHE A 226 22.30 23.09 -20.32
CA PHE A 226 21.54 23.90 -19.35
C PHE A 226 22.31 25.12 -18.84
N GLU A 227 23.65 25.10 -18.92
CA GLU A 227 24.46 26.26 -18.52
C GLU A 227 24.36 27.35 -19.58
N GLN A 228 24.44 26.99 -20.86
CA GLN A 228 24.38 27.90 -21.99
C GLN A 228 22.96 28.12 -22.55
N GLN A 229 21.94 27.44 -21.99
CA GLN A 229 20.53 27.54 -22.41
C GLN A 229 20.33 27.32 -23.92
N ARG A 230 21.04 26.35 -24.49
CA ARG A 230 21.00 26.04 -25.93
C ARG A 230 21.19 24.55 -26.21
N PRO A 231 20.85 24.05 -27.42
CA PRO A 231 21.23 22.72 -27.83
C PRO A 231 22.75 22.52 -27.78
N LYS A 232 23.19 21.35 -27.38
CA LYS A 232 24.60 20.97 -27.51
C LYS A 232 25.04 20.99 -28.97
N PRO A 233 26.29 21.34 -29.27
CA PRO A 233 26.77 21.51 -30.64
C PRO A 233 26.44 20.32 -31.56
N GLU A 234 26.60 19.09 -31.09
CA GLU A 234 26.35 17.86 -31.82
C GLU A 234 24.85 17.60 -32.14
N HIS A 235 23.94 18.31 -31.45
CA HIS A 235 22.50 18.19 -31.62
C HIS A 235 21.84 19.42 -32.24
N LEU A 236 22.60 20.48 -32.51
CA LEU A 236 22.11 21.78 -32.96
C LEU A 236 21.30 21.69 -34.25
N GLU A 237 21.78 20.95 -35.24
CA GLU A 237 21.12 20.77 -36.53
C GLU A 237 19.78 20.03 -36.38
N LEU A 238 19.74 18.98 -35.59
CA LEU A 238 18.54 18.22 -35.30
C LEU A 238 17.45 19.10 -34.65
N VAL A 239 17.84 19.85 -33.61
CA VAL A 239 16.90 20.73 -32.88
C VAL A 239 16.35 21.80 -33.80
N ASN A 240 17.21 22.49 -34.55
CA ASN A 240 16.82 23.55 -35.48
C ASN A 240 15.86 23.03 -36.57
N THR A 241 16.16 21.87 -37.16
CA THR A 241 15.34 21.26 -38.19
C THR A 241 13.94 20.96 -37.68
N LEU A 242 13.83 20.35 -36.51
CA LEU A 242 12.52 19.97 -35.92
C LEU A 242 11.70 21.20 -35.48
N VAL A 243 12.34 22.22 -34.94
CA VAL A 243 11.69 23.48 -34.56
C VAL A 243 11.18 24.22 -35.82
N LEU A 244 11.99 24.31 -36.88
CA LEU A 244 11.56 24.91 -38.14
C LEU A 244 10.36 24.18 -38.77
N LYS A 245 10.41 22.85 -38.81
CA LYS A 245 9.27 22.04 -39.27
C LYS A 245 8.00 22.29 -38.47
N ARG A 246 8.14 22.42 -37.14
CA ARG A 246 6.98 22.76 -36.29
C ARG A 246 6.42 24.15 -36.56
N ARG A 247 7.27 25.13 -36.78
CA ARG A 247 6.83 26.50 -37.15
C ARG A 247 6.06 26.53 -38.48
N GLU A 248 6.51 25.75 -39.49
CA GLU A 248 5.81 25.61 -40.76
C GLU A 248 4.44 24.96 -40.60
N GLN A 249 4.33 23.88 -39.82
CA GLN A 249 3.07 23.23 -39.49
C GLN A 249 2.07 24.18 -38.82
N LEU A 250 2.52 25.00 -37.89
CA LEU A 250 1.67 25.97 -37.21
C LEU A 250 1.19 27.09 -38.14
N LYS A 251 2.02 27.54 -39.09
CA LYS A 251 1.60 28.51 -40.13
C LYS A 251 0.56 27.93 -41.07
N ALA A 252 0.71 26.65 -41.45
CA ALA A 252 -0.25 25.98 -42.35
C ALA A 252 -1.59 25.68 -41.69
N ALA A 253 -1.61 25.52 -40.36
CA ALA A 253 -2.83 25.24 -39.60
C ALA A 253 -3.60 26.50 -39.17
N GLY A 254 -2.99 27.67 -39.26
CA GLY A 254 -3.59 28.96 -38.94
C GLY A 254 -4.04 29.78 -40.17
N SER A 255 -3.91 29.22 -41.35
CA SER A 255 -4.44 29.71 -42.64
C SER A 255 -5.63 28.84 -43.09
#